data_273a3a637f8457eae228f9ba9a0e2f35
#
_entry.id   273a3a637f8457eae228f9ba9a0e2f35
#
_cell.length_a   1.000
_cell.length_b   1.000
_cell.length_c   1.000
_cell.angle_alpha   90.00
_cell.angle_beta   90.00
_cell.angle_gamma   90.00
#
_symmetry.space_group_name_H-M   'P 1'
#
loop_
_entity.id
_entity.type
_entity.pdbx_description
1 polymer ?
#
loop_
_entity_poly.entity_id
_entity_poly.type
_entity_poly.pdbx_seq_one_letter_code
_entity_poly.pdbx_strand_id
1 'polypeptide(L)' 'MDEITLKVERDEESGWLVASWDDPSGKGGLTTQGKDLRELQDMVREAVICHFGEKTAPKTIRLHFLTDAVLETA' A
#
# COMPACT_ATOMS: atom_id res chain seq x y z
N MET A 1 -12.91 0.77 -11.83
CA MET A 1 -11.99 -0.17 -11.17
C MET A 1 -12.58 -0.59 -9.83
N ASP A 2 -12.78 -1.88 -9.62
CA ASP A 2 -13.39 -2.38 -8.39
C ASP A 2 -12.38 -2.80 -7.33
N GLU A 3 -11.16 -3.06 -7.76
CA GLU A 3 -10.10 -3.51 -6.87
C GLU A 3 -8.76 -2.88 -7.25
N ILE A 4 -7.98 -2.55 -6.25
CA ILE A 4 -6.61 -2.10 -6.42
C ILE A 4 -5.70 -2.93 -5.53
N THR A 5 -4.53 -3.31 -6.03
CA THR A 5 -3.54 -4.06 -5.27
C THR A 5 -2.28 -3.22 -5.11
N LEU A 6 -1.91 -2.94 -3.88
CA LEU A 6 -0.69 -2.23 -3.57
C LEU A 6 0.37 -3.21 -3.11
N LYS A 7 1.61 -2.96 -3.51
CA LYS A 7 2.77 -3.72 -3.03
C LYS A 7 3.22 -3.12 -1.73
N VAL A 8 3.46 -3.96 -0.73
CA VAL A 8 3.89 -3.51 0.59
C VAL A 8 5.28 -4.06 0.90
N GLU A 9 6.19 -3.17 1.25
CA GLU A 9 7.55 -3.51 1.64
C GLU A 9 7.87 -2.85 2.97
N ARG A 10 8.79 -3.44 3.71
CA ARG A 10 9.30 -2.82 4.93
C ARG A 10 10.57 -2.06 4.62
N ASP A 11 10.63 -0.81 5.04
CA ASP A 11 11.85 -0.02 4.94
C ASP A 11 12.82 -0.51 6.00
N GLU A 12 13.99 -0.94 5.58
CA GLU A 12 15.00 -1.50 6.49
C GLU A 12 15.55 -0.48 7.47
N GLU A 13 15.62 0.79 7.09
CA GLU A 13 16.14 1.84 7.95
C GLU A 13 15.18 2.24 9.05
N SER A 14 13.93 2.47 8.70
CA SER A 14 12.93 2.96 9.64
C SER A 14 12.09 1.86 10.26
N GLY A 15 11.99 0.71 9.59
CA GLY A 15 11.08 -0.35 9.96
C GLY A 15 9.63 -0.08 9.59
N TRP A 16 9.36 1.02 8.90
CA TRP A 16 8.02 1.38 8.49
C TRP A 16 7.59 0.56 7.27
N LEU A 17 6.29 0.40 7.14
CA LEU A 17 5.72 -0.27 5.98
C LEU A 17 5.43 0.77 4.90
N VAL A 18 5.83 0.46 3.67
CA VAL A 18 5.61 1.33 2.52
C VAL A 18 4.73 0.60 1.51
N ALA A 19 3.63 1.20 1.13
CA ALA A 19 2.72 0.67 0.13
C ALA A 19 2.80 1.52 -1.14
N SER A 20 2.84 0.85 -2.29
CA SER A 20 2.93 1.55 -3.56
C SER A 20 2.09 0.86 -4.64
N TRP A 21 1.66 1.66 -5.60
CA TRP A 21 0.90 1.21 -6.75
C TRP A 21 1.25 2.07 -7.95
N ASP A 22 1.55 1.40 -9.06
CA ASP A 22 1.83 2.08 -10.32
C ASP A 22 0.64 1.92 -11.24
N ASP A 23 0.19 3.04 -11.82
CA ASP A 23 -0.92 3.01 -12.75
C ASP A 23 -0.49 2.24 -14.02
N PRO A 24 -1.23 1.21 -14.44
CA PRO A 24 -0.91 0.46 -15.65
C PRO A 24 -0.87 1.34 -16.91
N SER A 25 -1.57 2.47 -16.90
CA SER A 25 -1.55 3.41 -18.02
C SER A 25 -0.28 4.24 -18.09
N GLY A 26 0.57 4.17 -17.07
CA GLY A 26 1.80 4.96 -17.01
C GLY A 26 1.61 6.40 -16.61
N LYS A 27 0.45 6.77 -16.13
CA LYS A 27 0.12 8.14 -15.74
C LYS A 27 0.40 8.46 -14.27
N GLY A 28 1.34 7.76 -13.67
CA GLY A 28 1.72 7.95 -12.29
C GLY A 28 1.29 6.80 -11.40
N GLY A 29 1.14 7.07 -10.13
CA GLY A 29 0.77 6.07 -9.16
C GLY A 29 0.60 6.71 -7.79
N LEU A 30 0.61 5.89 -6.76
CA LEU A 30 0.54 6.40 -5.39
C LEU A 30 1.51 5.62 -4.50
N THR A 31 2.00 6.30 -3.48
CA THR A 31 2.87 5.70 -2.47
C THR A 31 2.49 6.29 -1.12
N THR A 32 2.40 5.43 -0.12
CA THR A 32 2.12 5.86 1.24
C THR A 32 2.86 4.96 2.22
N GLN A 33 2.88 5.33 3.48
CA GLN A 33 3.61 4.59 4.49
C GLN A 33 2.90 4.66 5.84
N GLY A 34 3.24 3.73 6.72
CA GLY A 34 2.74 3.69 8.08
C GLY A 34 3.72 2.97 8.99
N LYS A 35 3.69 3.29 10.27
CA LYS A 35 4.58 2.69 11.27
C LYS A 35 4.28 1.22 11.51
N ASP A 36 3.02 0.86 11.38
CA ASP A 36 2.53 -0.50 11.55
C ASP A 36 1.42 -0.76 10.55
N LEU A 37 0.90 -1.98 10.54
CA LEU A 37 -0.13 -2.37 9.59
C LEU A 37 -1.41 -1.56 9.74
N ARG A 38 -1.80 -1.26 10.98
CA ARG A 38 -3.02 -0.51 11.25
C ARG A 38 -2.94 0.91 10.68
N GLU A 39 -1.85 1.59 10.96
CA GLU A 39 -1.61 2.93 10.42
C GLU A 39 -1.51 2.89 8.90
N LEU A 40 -0.81 1.88 8.35
CA LEU A 40 -0.70 1.72 6.92
C LEU A 40 -2.06 1.59 6.25
N GLN A 41 -2.96 0.79 6.83
CA GLN A 41 -4.30 0.60 6.28
C GLN A 41 -5.05 1.93 6.19
N ASP A 42 -4.98 2.75 7.22
CA ASP A 42 -5.63 4.06 7.23
C ASP A 42 -5.01 4.99 6.18
N MET A 43 -3.69 5.00 6.08
CA MET A 43 -2.97 5.82 5.12
C MET A 43 -3.24 5.38 3.69
N VAL A 44 -3.35 4.07 3.46
CA VAL A 44 -3.66 3.54 2.13
C VAL A 44 -5.06 3.95 1.70
N ARG A 45 -6.07 3.83 2.58
CA ARG A 45 -7.42 4.26 2.25
C ARG A 45 -7.47 5.73 1.88
N GLU A 46 -6.81 6.55 2.66
CA GLU A 46 -6.75 7.98 2.41
C GLU A 46 -6.05 8.29 1.09
N ALA A 47 -4.93 7.63 0.82
CA ALA A 47 -4.19 7.84 -0.43
C ALA A 47 -5.00 7.42 -1.65
N VAL A 48 -5.70 6.29 -1.57
CA VAL A 48 -6.54 5.80 -2.66
C VAL A 48 -7.68 6.76 -2.95
N ILE A 49 -8.38 7.22 -1.91
CA ILE A 49 -9.48 8.16 -2.07
C ILE A 49 -8.96 9.49 -2.66
N CYS A 50 -7.80 9.92 -2.20
CA CYS A 50 -7.20 11.16 -2.68
C CYS A 50 -6.81 11.08 -4.16
N HIS A 51 -6.30 9.91 -4.58
CA HIS A 51 -5.84 9.71 -5.96
C HIS A 51 -7.02 9.54 -6.94
N PHE A 52 -8.02 8.75 -6.57
CA PHE A 52 -9.14 8.42 -7.47
C PHE A 52 -10.39 9.26 -7.25
N GLY A 53 -10.55 9.89 -6.09
CA GLY A 53 -11.79 10.56 -5.69
C GLY A 53 -12.75 9.59 -5.01
N GLU A 54 -13.59 10.11 -4.12
CA GLU A 54 -14.52 9.29 -3.33
C GLU A 54 -15.46 8.42 -4.17
N LYS A 55 -15.94 8.98 -5.28
CA LYS A 55 -16.95 8.29 -6.11
C LYS A 55 -16.33 7.27 -7.05
N THR A 56 -15.06 7.45 -7.40
CA THR A 56 -14.38 6.60 -8.38
C THR A 56 -13.35 5.67 -7.77
N ALA A 57 -13.09 5.80 -6.48
CA ALA A 57 -12.12 4.96 -5.79
C ALA A 57 -12.55 3.48 -5.82
N PRO A 58 -11.57 2.56 -5.97
CA PRO A 58 -11.87 1.14 -5.89
C PRO A 58 -12.49 0.79 -4.54
N LYS A 59 -13.45 -0.12 -4.55
CA LYS A 59 -14.13 -0.56 -3.33
C LYS A 59 -13.30 -1.52 -2.51
N THR A 60 -12.41 -2.27 -3.16
CA THR A 60 -11.56 -3.26 -2.50
C THR A 60 -10.12 -2.87 -2.67
N ILE A 61 -9.39 -2.82 -1.56
CA ILE A 61 -7.96 -2.55 -1.53
C ILE A 61 -7.28 -3.80 -1.03
N ARG A 62 -6.39 -4.36 -1.85
CA ARG A 62 -5.61 -5.53 -1.50
C ARG A 62 -4.17 -5.13 -1.25
N LEU A 63 -3.60 -5.59 -0.15
CA LEU A 63 -2.20 -5.36 0.18
C LEU A 63 -1.41 -6.64 -0.08
N HIS A 64 -0.45 -6.55 -0.97
CA HIS A 64 0.42 -7.67 -1.31
C HIS A 64 1.81 -7.44 -0.70
N PHE A 65 2.14 -8.24 0.31
CA PHE A 65 3.41 -8.11 1.01
C PHE A 65 4.51 -8.83 0.24
N LEU A 66 5.56 -8.08 -0.11
CA LEU A 66 6.70 -8.58 -0.86
C LEU A 66 7.82 -9.12 0.03
N THR A 67 7.77 -8.81 1.30
CA THR A 67 8.81 -9.21 2.24
C THR A 67 8.63 -10.65 2.64
N ASP A 68 9.67 -11.47 2.48
CA ASP A 68 9.64 -12.84 2.95
C ASP A 68 9.61 -12.85 4.48
N ALA A 69 8.81 -13.75 5.04
CA ALA A 69 8.81 -13.96 6.48
C ALA A 69 10.05 -14.79 6.82
N VAL A 70 11.04 -14.13 7.39
CA VAL A 70 12.23 -14.84 7.87
C VAL A 70 12.02 -15.14 9.34
N LEU A 71 11.95 -16.43 9.65
CA LEU A 71 11.84 -16.88 11.04
C LEU A 71 13.23 -17.30 11.52
N GLU A 72 13.69 -16.58 12.53
CA GLU A 72 14.94 -16.94 13.19
C GLU A 72 14.62 -17.85 14.35
N THR A 73 15.24 -19.00 14.36
CA THR A 73 14.98 -20.01 15.39
C THR A 73 16.00 -19.99 16.52
N ALA A 74 16.92 -19.08 16.46
CA ALA A 74 17.96 -18.99 17.48
C ALA A 74 17.75 -17.80 18.38
#